data_c616731a313a4ba4f7f5ba01b5364ebf
#
_entry.id   c616731a313a4ba4f7f5ba01b5364ebf
#
_cell.length_a   1.000
_cell.length_b   1.000
_cell.length_c   1.000
_cell.angle_alpha   90.00
_cell.angle_beta   90.00
_cell.angle_gamma   90.00
#
_symmetry.space_group_name_H-M   'P 1'
#
loop_
_entity.id
_entity.type
_entity.pdbx_description
1 polymer ?
#
loop_
_entity_poly.entity_id
_entity_poly.type
_entity_poly.pdbx_seq_one_letter_code
_entity_poly.pdbx_strand_id
1 'polypeptide(L)'
;MTQETVQGNRGNLILGILGELEAKSFLEIGVANGDVHKRINLENKVGVDPFEVCCPTVLKMTSDEFFQQNEDRFDVIFIDGDHSFEQSRKDFYNSVEALNNYGVILMHDIDQLDNPEARGEAYLAWQEIEQDQRFETHKIYISQDRDYIGMVKIKPRD
;
A
#
# COMPACT_ATOMS: atom_id res chain seq x y z
N MET A 1 -15.06 11.27 4.69
CA MET A 1 -14.50 9.92 4.42
C MET A 1 -15.62 8.95 4.14
N THR A 2 -15.60 8.30 3.00
CA THR A 2 -16.54 7.23 2.66
C THR A 2 -16.00 5.89 3.15
N GLN A 3 -16.84 5.09 3.78
CA GLN A 3 -16.52 3.72 4.18
C GLN A 3 -17.18 2.77 3.18
N GLU A 4 -16.36 1.99 2.50
CA GLU A 4 -16.79 0.97 1.57
C GLU A 4 -16.46 -0.42 2.12
N THR A 5 -17.17 -1.44 1.64
CA THR A 5 -16.92 -2.83 2.01
C THR A 5 -16.64 -3.66 0.78
N VAL A 6 -15.50 -4.34 0.78
CA VAL A 6 -15.14 -5.31 -0.26
C VAL A 6 -15.34 -6.72 0.26
N GLN A 7 -16.03 -7.54 -0.52
CA GLN A 7 -16.19 -8.95 -0.23
C GLN A 7 -14.92 -9.72 -0.64
N GLY A 8 -14.41 -10.53 0.26
CA GLY A 8 -13.18 -11.28 0.04
C GLY A 8 -12.00 -10.75 0.85
N ASN A 9 -10.79 -11.01 0.37
CA ASN A 9 -9.56 -10.58 1.03
C ASN A 9 -8.95 -9.33 0.36
N ARG A 10 -7.88 -8.79 0.93
CA ARG A 10 -7.19 -7.60 0.41
C ARG A 10 -6.68 -7.77 -1.02
N GLY A 11 -6.30 -8.98 -1.42
CA GLY A 11 -5.91 -9.26 -2.79
C GLY A 11 -7.03 -9.01 -3.79
N ASN A 12 -8.28 -9.31 -3.41
CA ASN A 12 -9.46 -9.02 -4.26
C ASN A 12 -9.63 -7.52 -4.48
N LEU A 13 -9.45 -6.71 -3.43
CA LEU A 13 -9.49 -5.25 -3.54
C LEU A 13 -8.41 -4.74 -4.50
N ILE A 14 -7.18 -5.20 -4.32
CA ILE A 14 -6.04 -4.75 -5.13
C ILE A 14 -6.24 -5.12 -6.60
N LEU A 15 -6.66 -6.35 -6.89
CA LEU A 15 -6.96 -6.78 -8.25
C LEU A 15 -8.09 -5.95 -8.89
N GLY A 16 -9.12 -5.62 -8.11
CA GLY A 16 -10.20 -4.76 -8.56
C GLY A 16 -9.73 -3.36 -8.92
N ILE A 17 -8.89 -2.75 -8.09
CA ILE A 17 -8.32 -1.41 -8.33
C ILE A 17 -7.40 -1.43 -9.56
N LEU A 18 -6.54 -2.43 -9.68
CA LEU A 18 -5.66 -2.57 -10.86
C LEU A 18 -6.47 -2.66 -12.17
N GLY A 19 -7.57 -3.42 -12.15
CA GLY A 19 -8.45 -3.53 -13.31
C GLY A 19 -9.20 -2.23 -13.61
N GLU A 20 -9.77 -1.58 -12.62
CA GLU A 20 -10.52 -0.33 -12.76
C GLU A 20 -9.66 0.82 -13.28
N LEU A 21 -8.41 0.93 -12.79
CA LEU A 21 -7.45 1.92 -13.26
C LEU A 21 -6.76 1.56 -14.57
N GLU A 22 -6.98 0.34 -15.08
CA GLU A 22 -6.19 -0.21 -16.19
C GLU A 22 -4.67 -0.07 -15.93
N ALA A 23 -4.27 -0.37 -14.68
CA ALA A 23 -2.92 -0.18 -14.20
C ALA A 23 -1.90 -1.02 -14.99
N LYS A 24 -0.72 -0.45 -15.21
CA LYS A 24 0.41 -1.09 -15.91
C LYS A 24 1.56 -1.42 -14.97
N SER A 25 1.57 -0.85 -13.77
CA SER A 25 2.65 -1.01 -12.80
C SER A 25 2.14 -1.12 -11.36
N PHE A 26 2.83 -1.93 -10.58
CA PHE A 26 2.48 -2.22 -9.19
C PHE A 26 3.73 -2.34 -8.33
N LEU A 27 3.73 -1.69 -7.18
CA LEU A 27 4.77 -1.80 -6.16
C LEU A 27 4.15 -2.31 -4.86
N GLU A 28 4.77 -3.32 -4.26
CA GLU A 28 4.41 -3.82 -2.93
C GLU A 28 5.58 -3.68 -1.96
N ILE A 29 5.37 -2.95 -0.87
CA ILE A 29 6.30 -2.82 0.24
C ILE A 29 5.87 -3.79 1.35
N GLY A 30 6.71 -4.79 1.66
CA GLY A 30 6.37 -5.87 2.56
C GLY A 30 5.58 -6.97 1.86
N VAL A 31 6.28 -7.89 1.24
CA VAL A 31 5.68 -8.95 0.39
C VAL A 31 5.43 -10.24 1.16
N ALA A 32 6.30 -10.56 2.13
CA ALA A 32 6.27 -11.80 2.89
C ALA A 32 6.22 -13.05 1.97
N ASN A 33 5.29 -13.97 2.21
CA ASN A 33 5.13 -15.19 1.42
C ASN A 33 4.53 -14.96 0.00
N GLY A 34 4.10 -13.74 -0.30
CA GLY A 34 3.58 -13.37 -1.61
C GLY A 34 2.10 -13.62 -1.85
N ASP A 35 1.27 -13.70 -0.81
CA ASP A 35 -0.18 -13.94 -0.96
C ASP A 35 -0.87 -12.92 -1.87
N VAL A 36 -0.44 -11.68 -1.82
CA VAL A 36 -0.90 -10.63 -2.75
C VAL A 36 -0.06 -10.65 -4.03
N HIS A 37 1.25 -10.53 -3.90
CA HIS A 37 2.18 -10.32 -5.00
C HIS A 37 2.07 -11.37 -6.12
N LYS A 38 1.94 -12.64 -5.76
CA LYS A 38 1.82 -13.75 -6.72
C LYS A 38 0.55 -13.70 -7.56
N ARG A 39 -0.49 -13.04 -7.07
CA ARG A 39 -1.77 -12.89 -7.79
C ARG A 39 -1.75 -11.76 -8.82
N ILE A 40 -0.78 -10.86 -8.73
CA ILE A 40 -0.67 -9.72 -9.65
C ILE A 40 -0.02 -10.18 -10.95
N ASN A 41 -0.75 -10.05 -12.05
CA ASN A 41 -0.27 -10.41 -13.38
C ASN A 41 0.00 -9.15 -14.21
N LEU A 42 1.07 -8.44 -13.84
CA LEU A 42 1.57 -7.26 -14.55
C LEU A 42 3.04 -7.45 -14.88
N GLU A 43 3.46 -7.00 -16.06
CA GLU A 43 4.85 -7.03 -16.49
C GLU A 43 5.71 -6.16 -15.57
N ASN A 44 5.23 -4.96 -15.22
CA ASN A 44 5.91 -4.01 -14.33
C ASN A 44 5.41 -4.17 -12.90
N LYS A 45 5.77 -5.27 -12.27
CA LYS A 45 5.48 -5.51 -10.86
C LYS A 45 6.78 -5.65 -10.08
N VAL A 46 6.88 -4.91 -8.99
CA VAL A 46 8.03 -4.92 -8.08
C VAL A 46 7.54 -5.15 -6.66
N GLY A 47 8.20 -6.07 -5.96
CA GLY A 47 8.04 -6.27 -4.53
C GLY A 47 9.33 -5.91 -3.81
N VAL A 48 9.23 -5.45 -2.56
CA VAL A 48 10.36 -5.12 -1.69
C VAL A 48 10.14 -5.77 -0.35
N ASP A 49 11.07 -6.61 0.08
CA ASP A 49 11.03 -7.27 1.38
C ASP A 49 12.45 -7.56 1.86
N PRO A 50 12.84 -7.15 3.09
CA PRO A 50 14.19 -7.37 3.58
C PRO A 50 14.46 -8.81 4.01
N PHE A 51 13.42 -9.61 4.22
CA PHE A 51 13.52 -10.95 4.80
C PHE A 51 13.19 -12.06 3.81
N GLU A 52 12.13 -11.90 3.03
CA GLU A 52 11.60 -12.96 2.16
C GLU A 52 11.61 -12.58 0.68
N VAL A 53 11.96 -13.53 -0.15
CA VAL A 53 11.88 -13.42 -1.62
C VAL A 53 11.06 -14.60 -2.15
N CYS A 54 9.77 -14.39 -2.29
CA CYS A 54 8.85 -15.44 -2.74
C CYS A 54 8.91 -15.70 -4.25
N CYS A 55 9.40 -14.75 -5.02
CA CYS A 55 9.46 -14.85 -6.48
C CYS A 55 10.44 -13.82 -7.08
N PRO A 56 10.84 -13.98 -8.36
CA PRO A 56 11.93 -13.18 -8.97
C PRO A 56 11.68 -11.68 -9.05
N THR A 57 10.43 -11.22 -8.95
CA THR A 57 10.06 -9.80 -8.98
C THR A 57 10.17 -9.12 -7.62
N VAL A 58 10.59 -9.83 -6.58
CA VAL A 58 10.80 -9.30 -5.23
C VAL A 58 12.29 -9.03 -5.01
N LEU A 59 12.59 -7.80 -4.62
CA LEU A 59 13.93 -7.34 -4.27
C LEU A 59 14.15 -7.52 -2.76
N LYS A 60 15.24 -8.22 -2.39
CA LYS A 60 15.61 -8.42 -1.00
C LYS A 60 16.38 -7.20 -0.49
N MET A 61 15.64 -6.22 -0.01
CA MET A 61 16.17 -4.98 0.55
C MET A 61 15.12 -4.28 1.41
N THR A 62 15.53 -3.30 2.19
CA THR A 62 14.60 -2.44 2.91
C THR A 62 13.89 -1.47 1.96
N SER A 63 12.74 -0.96 2.37
CA SER A 63 12.05 0.10 1.61
C SER A 63 12.92 1.36 1.48
N ASP A 64 13.69 1.69 2.51
CA ASP A 64 14.62 2.82 2.47
C ASP A 64 15.67 2.66 1.37
N GLU A 65 16.30 1.49 1.29
CA GLU A 65 17.28 1.17 0.24
C GLU A 65 16.64 1.23 -1.15
N PHE A 66 15.42 0.70 -1.26
CA PHE A 66 14.68 0.74 -2.52
C PHE A 66 14.41 2.18 -2.97
N PHE A 67 13.82 3.01 -2.13
CA PHE A 67 13.46 4.38 -2.51
C PHE A 67 14.69 5.28 -2.76
N GLN A 68 15.83 4.98 -2.14
CA GLN A 68 17.08 5.70 -2.43
C GLN A 68 17.55 5.54 -3.89
N GLN A 69 17.30 4.41 -4.49
CA GLN A 69 17.78 4.08 -5.85
C GLN A 69 16.67 4.02 -6.89
N ASN A 70 15.39 4.09 -6.48
CA ASN A 70 14.27 3.96 -7.39
C ASN A 70 14.07 5.22 -8.22
N GLU A 71 14.01 5.06 -9.53
CA GLU A 71 13.68 6.10 -10.49
C GLU A 71 12.33 5.87 -11.19
N ASP A 72 11.70 4.71 -10.93
CA ASP A 72 10.43 4.34 -11.54
C ASP A 72 9.23 4.94 -10.81
N ARG A 73 8.11 5.03 -11.52
CA ARG A 73 6.81 5.41 -10.98
C ARG A 73 5.82 4.27 -11.17
N PHE A 74 4.85 4.20 -10.26
CA PHE A 74 3.88 3.11 -10.21
C PHE A 74 2.45 3.64 -10.22
N ASP A 75 1.54 2.87 -10.81
CA ASP A 75 0.11 3.20 -10.85
C ASP A 75 -0.59 2.84 -9.54
N VAL A 76 -0.17 1.74 -8.93
CA VAL A 76 -0.66 1.30 -7.61
C VAL A 76 0.52 0.92 -6.74
N ILE A 77 0.55 1.44 -5.52
CA ILE A 77 1.53 1.11 -4.49
C ILE A 77 0.79 0.58 -3.27
N PHE A 78 1.17 -0.61 -2.81
CA PHE A 78 0.62 -1.23 -1.61
C PHE A 78 1.68 -1.28 -0.50
N ILE A 79 1.39 -0.67 0.64
CA ILE A 79 2.28 -0.58 1.80
C ILE A 79 1.76 -1.50 2.90
N ASP A 80 2.52 -2.57 3.16
CA ASP A 80 2.27 -3.57 4.20
C ASP A 80 3.61 -4.04 4.79
N GLY A 81 4.51 -3.11 5.06
CA GLY A 81 5.86 -3.37 5.55
C GLY A 81 5.99 -3.28 7.06
N ASP A 82 6.96 -2.52 7.53
CA ASP A 82 7.16 -2.26 8.96
C ASP A 82 6.00 -1.49 9.56
N HIS A 83 5.50 -1.95 10.70
CA HIS A 83 4.30 -1.38 11.33
C HIS A 83 4.61 -0.25 12.33
N SER A 84 5.87 0.20 12.44
CA SER A 84 6.20 1.38 13.24
C SER A 84 5.63 2.65 12.62
N PHE A 85 5.33 3.63 13.44
CA PHE A 85 4.85 4.94 12.97
C PHE A 85 5.84 5.59 12.00
N GLU A 86 7.11 5.65 12.38
CA GLU A 86 8.15 6.31 11.60
C GLU A 86 8.34 5.67 10.22
N GLN A 87 8.42 4.35 10.16
CA GLN A 87 8.64 3.66 8.89
C GLN A 87 7.38 3.67 8.01
N SER A 88 6.20 3.45 8.57
CA SER A 88 4.94 3.53 7.82
C SER A 88 4.74 4.92 7.21
N ARG A 89 5.03 5.96 7.97
CA ARG A 89 4.99 7.35 7.51
C ARG A 89 5.98 7.60 6.38
N LYS A 90 7.21 7.15 6.55
CA LYS A 90 8.29 7.30 5.58
C LYS A 90 7.98 6.57 4.27
N ASP A 91 7.51 5.33 4.36
CA ASP A 91 7.11 4.53 3.20
C ASP A 91 5.97 5.21 2.43
N PHE A 92 5.02 5.81 3.14
CA PHE A 92 3.94 6.54 2.50
C PHE A 92 4.44 7.77 1.71
N TYR A 93 5.21 8.66 2.33
CA TYR A 93 5.67 9.87 1.64
C TYR A 93 6.67 9.57 0.53
N ASN A 94 7.50 8.55 0.66
CA ASN A 94 8.34 8.06 -0.45
C ASN A 94 7.46 7.50 -1.59
N SER A 95 6.38 6.83 -1.27
CA SER A 95 5.41 6.33 -2.25
C SER A 95 4.70 7.45 -3.00
N VAL A 96 4.40 8.56 -2.33
CA VAL A 96 3.85 9.77 -2.99
C VAL A 96 4.75 10.25 -4.12
N GLU A 97 6.07 10.28 -3.88
CA GLU A 97 7.05 10.68 -4.90
C GLU A 97 7.20 9.65 -6.04
N ALA A 98 6.93 8.38 -5.76
CA ALA A 98 7.01 7.28 -6.73
C ALA A 98 5.66 6.97 -7.41
N LEU A 99 4.62 7.75 -7.17
CA LEU A 99 3.30 7.51 -7.72
C LEU A 99 3.12 8.19 -9.08
N ASN A 100 2.56 7.47 -10.05
CA ASN A 100 2.12 8.04 -11.32
C ASN A 100 0.92 8.97 -11.09
N ASN A 101 0.72 9.90 -12.03
CA ASN A 101 -0.49 10.72 -12.06
C ASN A 101 -1.72 9.80 -12.14
N TYR A 102 -2.75 10.10 -11.35
CA TYR A 102 -3.97 9.29 -11.21
C TYR A 102 -3.78 7.91 -10.57
N GLY A 103 -2.58 7.62 -10.05
CA GLY A 103 -2.31 6.43 -9.28
C GLY A 103 -2.94 6.46 -7.89
N VAL A 104 -2.88 5.33 -7.19
CA VAL A 104 -3.35 5.20 -5.81
C VAL A 104 -2.31 4.53 -4.92
N ILE A 105 -2.29 4.95 -3.65
CA ILE A 105 -1.54 4.29 -2.60
C ILE A 105 -2.54 3.56 -1.69
N LEU A 106 -2.23 2.32 -1.36
CA LEU A 106 -2.98 1.50 -0.42
C LEU A 106 -2.12 1.21 0.81
N MET A 107 -2.70 1.35 2.00
CA MET A 107 -2.01 1.07 3.27
C MET A 107 -2.77 0.05 4.09
N HIS A 108 -2.05 -0.94 4.61
CA HIS A 108 -2.57 -1.90 5.57
C HIS A 108 -2.38 -1.41 7.02
N ASP A 109 -3.08 -2.06 7.96
CA ASP A 109 -3.00 -1.79 9.42
C ASP A 109 -3.27 -0.33 9.82
N ILE A 110 -4.21 0.30 9.13
CA ILE A 110 -4.57 1.71 9.32
C ILE A 110 -5.59 1.94 10.44
N ASP A 111 -6.10 0.89 11.04
CA ASP A 111 -7.10 0.98 12.12
C ASP A 111 -6.62 0.24 13.36
N GLN A 112 -6.85 0.86 14.52
CA GLN A 112 -6.62 0.26 15.82
C GLN A 112 -7.85 -0.57 16.20
N LEU A 113 -7.98 -1.74 15.59
CA LEU A 113 -9.03 -2.70 15.91
C LEU A 113 -8.67 -3.51 17.17
N ASP A 114 -9.44 -4.54 17.46
CA ASP A 114 -9.45 -5.34 18.70
C ASP A 114 -8.11 -5.88 19.22
N ASN A 115 -7.02 -5.77 18.47
CA ASN A 115 -5.67 -6.14 18.92
C ASN A 115 -4.61 -5.14 18.48
N PRO A 116 -4.49 -4.00 19.18
CA PRO A 116 -3.53 -2.94 18.83
C PRO A 116 -2.07 -3.42 18.84
N GLU A 117 -1.72 -4.34 19.75
CA GLU A 117 -0.34 -4.84 19.88
C GLU A 117 0.10 -5.64 18.66
N ALA A 118 -0.81 -6.35 18.02
CA ALA A 118 -0.51 -7.15 16.83
C ALA A 118 -0.37 -6.31 15.55
N ARG A 119 -0.92 -5.09 15.54
CA ARG A 119 -1.00 -4.24 14.33
C ARG A 119 0.02 -3.12 14.30
N GLY A 120 0.74 -2.89 15.39
CA GLY A 120 1.74 -1.84 15.49
C GLY A 120 1.16 -0.43 15.48
N GLU A 121 1.89 0.51 14.90
CA GLU A 121 1.63 1.96 14.96
C GLU A 121 1.33 2.60 13.59
N ALA A 122 1.13 1.82 12.54
CA ALA A 122 0.82 2.33 11.21
C ALA A 122 -0.47 3.20 11.19
N TYR A 123 -1.41 2.91 12.09
CA TYR A 123 -2.63 3.73 12.23
C TYR A 123 -2.34 5.18 12.61
N LEU A 124 -1.25 5.47 13.32
CA LEU A 124 -0.82 6.85 13.65
C LEU A 124 -0.37 7.59 12.39
N ALA A 125 0.35 6.92 11.51
CA ALA A 125 0.72 7.48 10.21
C ALA A 125 -0.53 7.76 9.37
N TRP A 126 -1.51 6.85 9.38
CA TRP A 126 -2.77 7.05 8.69
C TRP A 126 -3.54 8.27 9.21
N GLN A 127 -3.62 8.47 10.52
CA GLN A 127 -4.27 9.64 11.11
C GLN A 127 -3.62 10.97 10.65
N GLU A 128 -2.30 11.00 10.51
CA GLU A 128 -1.60 12.16 9.95
C GLU A 128 -1.96 12.39 8.48
N ILE A 129 -2.00 11.32 7.69
CA ILE A 129 -2.34 11.37 6.26
C ILE A 129 -3.76 11.88 6.04
N GLU A 130 -4.73 11.43 6.85
CA GLU A 130 -6.12 11.88 6.77
C GLU A 130 -6.28 13.40 6.99
N GLN A 131 -5.38 14.01 7.73
CA GLN A 131 -5.40 15.46 8.01
C GLN A 131 -4.66 16.28 6.94
N ASP A 132 -3.90 15.64 6.07
CA ASP A 132 -3.14 16.33 5.03
C ASP A 132 -4.06 16.71 3.87
N GLN A 133 -4.21 18.03 3.64
CA GLN A 133 -5.11 18.58 2.63
C GLN A 133 -4.76 18.20 1.18
N ARG A 134 -3.56 17.68 0.94
CA ARG A 134 -3.12 17.22 -0.39
C ARG A 134 -3.79 15.92 -0.82
N PHE A 135 -4.35 15.17 0.12
CA PHE A 135 -4.84 13.82 -0.13
C PHE A 135 -6.36 13.70 0.00
N GLU A 136 -6.92 12.86 -0.85
CA GLU A 136 -8.24 12.29 -0.72
C GLU A 136 -8.08 10.88 -0.17
N THR A 137 -8.72 10.61 0.97
CA THR A 137 -8.56 9.35 1.71
C THR A 137 -9.86 8.59 1.80
N HIS A 138 -9.78 7.27 1.65
CA HIS A 138 -10.89 6.35 1.81
C HIS A 138 -10.48 5.19 2.71
N LYS A 139 -11.39 4.74 3.56
CA LYS A 139 -11.24 3.58 4.42
C LYS A 139 -12.12 2.45 3.89
N ILE A 140 -11.53 1.32 3.51
CA ILE A 140 -12.22 0.21 2.86
C ILE A 140 -12.14 -1.01 3.77
N TYR A 141 -13.30 -1.51 4.20
CA TYR A 141 -13.39 -2.71 5.02
C TYR A 141 -13.26 -3.96 4.16
N ILE A 142 -12.38 -4.88 4.56
CA ILE A 142 -12.11 -6.15 3.89
C ILE A 142 -12.76 -7.27 4.70
N SER A 143 -13.83 -7.85 4.19
CA SER A 143 -14.71 -8.74 4.96
C SER A 143 -14.05 -10.03 5.45
N GLN A 144 -13.20 -10.67 4.63
CA GLN A 144 -12.50 -11.90 5.03
C GLN A 144 -11.35 -11.63 5.99
N ASP A 145 -10.62 -10.54 5.77
CA ASP A 145 -9.49 -10.16 6.63
C ASP A 145 -9.98 -9.52 7.95
N ARG A 146 -11.24 -9.10 8.00
CA ARG A 146 -11.83 -8.36 9.10
C ARG A 146 -11.01 -7.14 9.48
N ASP A 147 -10.60 -6.40 8.48
CA ASP A 147 -9.66 -5.31 8.59
C ASP A 147 -9.95 -4.22 7.57
N TYR A 148 -9.24 -3.10 7.67
CA TYR A 148 -9.35 -1.98 6.76
C TYR A 148 -8.09 -1.80 5.93
N ILE A 149 -8.30 -1.40 4.68
CA ILE A 149 -7.26 -0.84 3.82
C ILE A 149 -7.55 0.66 3.64
N GLY A 150 -6.54 1.47 3.87
CA GLY A 150 -6.59 2.88 3.51
C GLY A 150 -6.22 3.08 2.05
N MET A 151 -7.04 3.80 1.31
CA MET A 151 -6.75 4.21 -0.07
C MET A 151 -6.56 5.71 -0.15
N VAL A 152 -5.47 6.12 -0.78
CA VAL A 152 -5.10 7.53 -0.90
C VAL A 152 -4.91 7.91 -2.37
N LYS A 153 -5.53 9.02 -2.75
CA LYS A 153 -5.29 9.70 -4.03
C LYS A 153 -4.73 11.09 -3.77
N ILE A 154 -3.83 11.53 -4.64
CA ILE A 154 -3.33 12.91 -4.59
C ILE A 154 -4.36 13.80 -5.28
N LYS A 155 -4.83 14.84 -4.57
CA LYS A 155 -5.75 15.82 -5.16
C LYS A 155 -5.05 16.59 -6.29
N PRO A 156 -5.76 16.92 -7.37
CA PRO A 156 -5.21 17.82 -8.39
C PRO A 156 -4.78 19.14 -7.75
N ARG A 157 -3.65 19.66 -8.20
CA ARG A 157 -3.24 21.03 -7.84
C ARG A 157 -4.10 22.00 -8.62
N ASP A 158 -4.66 22.96 -7.92
CA ASP A 158 -5.40 24.08 -8.52
C ASP A 158 -4.47 24.96 -9.39
#